data_6abc1a15410e2fd1abd50fa3e4eee96d
#
_entry.id   6abc1a15410e2fd1abd50fa3e4eee96d
#
_cell.length_a   1.000
_cell.length_b   1.000
_cell.length_c   1.000
_cell.angle_alpha   90.00
_cell.angle_beta   90.00
_cell.angle_gamma   90.00
#
_symmetry.space_group_name_H-M   'P 1'
#
loop_
_entity.id
_entity.type
_entity.pdbx_description
1 polymer ?
#
loop_
_entity_poly.entity_id
_entity_poly.type
_entity_poly.pdbx_seq_one_letter_code
_entity_poly.pdbx_strand_id
1 'polypeptide(L)'
;MTTPGPALLVRPLQYRDLDNLKQWQPEELEAGGDAAAAEAVVSWLGYQRRWYGPLKVMSWLPGPMTQGPTTFVAERQGCLMGLIQVSPFNRTRSTWRVEQVVVNRQALAHTTASAGYIDIGSRLLRHCFEAVWEARTWMLEVNVNHKSALALYRFNGFQPLAKVTYWSLQSEQIVTLAEREPDLPNLLPITNADAQLLYQLDTASMPPLVRQVFDHQIQDFKVNLLATATVTADRIVNQIETVSAYVFEQQRKAAIAQFTLVISRDGKQPHEADLTVHPAYTWLYPELMTQMAKILRPFPDQSLRLTSFDYQPEREACFTQSQAQPESHALLMSRSVWHKVREARHLSLEGLQLSDMLTGLQPSGKPVPGRLTSSAERWPPFMRPHLPERSPATRTSEGDH
;
A
#
# COMPACT_ATOMS: atom_id res chain seq x y z
N MET A 1 -35.74 21.12 25.88
CA MET A 1 -34.72 21.69 24.96
C MET A 1 -33.36 21.16 25.41
N THR A 2 -32.91 20.08 24.79
CA THR A 2 -31.57 19.52 25.03
C THR A 2 -30.56 20.40 24.31
N THR A 3 -29.74 21.15 25.05
CA THR A 3 -28.60 21.84 24.50
C THR A 3 -27.73 20.84 23.73
N PRO A 4 -27.40 21.10 22.45
CA PRO A 4 -26.52 20.20 21.71
C PRO A 4 -25.20 20.12 22.47
N GLY A 5 -24.83 18.90 22.86
CA GLY A 5 -23.54 18.66 23.50
C GLY A 5 -22.39 19.20 22.66
N PRO A 6 -21.26 19.56 23.27
CA PRO A 6 -20.12 20.16 22.56
C PRO A 6 -19.69 19.29 21.39
N ALA A 7 -19.60 19.95 20.21
CA ALA A 7 -19.28 19.27 18.96
C ALA A 7 -17.88 18.61 19.03
N LEU A 8 -17.77 17.38 18.56
CA LEU A 8 -16.49 16.71 18.37
C LEU A 8 -15.79 17.31 17.16
N LEU A 9 -14.60 17.89 17.35
CA LEU A 9 -13.77 18.45 16.29
C LEU A 9 -12.70 17.43 15.88
N VAL A 10 -12.60 17.16 14.58
CA VAL A 10 -11.49 16.35 14.04
C VAL A 10 -10.53 17.27 13.29
N ARG A 11 -9.24 17.16 13.59
CA ARG A 11 -8.17 17.99 13.02
C ARG A 11 -6.85 17.21 12.90
N PRO A 12 -5.90 17.69 12.08
CA PRO A 12 -4.55 17.13 12.07
C PRO A 12 -3.87 17.19 13.44
N LEU A 13 -3.06 16.17 13.73
CA LEU A 13 -2.23 16.11 14.93
C LEU A 13 -1.27 17.30 14.98
N GLN A 14 -1.17 17.96 16.13
CA GLN A 14 -0.24 19.05 16.41
C GLN A 14 0.80 18.64 17.45
N TYR A 15 1.94 19.34 17.48
CA TYR A 15 3.01 19.03 18.45
C TYR A 15 2.54 19.04 19.91
N ARG A 16 1.68 20.01 20.27
CA ARG A 16 1.09 20.15 21.60
C ARG A 16 0.27 18.93 22.04
N ASP A 17 -0.29 18.20 21.08
CA ASP A 17 -1.12 17.03 21.35
C ASP A 17 -0.28 15.84 21.83
N LEU A 18 0.99 15.79 21.44
CA LEU A 18 1.90 14.71 21.82
C LEU A 18 2.13 14.62 23.32
N ASP A 19 2.09 15.75 24.02
CA ASP A 19 2.23 15.75 25.49
C ASP A 19 0.99 15.21 26.18
N ASN A 20 -0.21 15.48 25.65
CA ASN A 20 -1.47 14.92 26.14
C ASN A 20 -1.58 13.41 25.82
N LEU A 21 -1.16 13.00 24.62
CA LEU A 21 -1.19 11.60 24.21
C LEU A 21 -0.24 10.70 25.00
N LYS A 22 0.85 11.25 25.55
CA LYS A 22 1.76 10.52 26.45
C LYS A 22 1.12 10.10 27.77
N GLN A 23 0.10 10.82 28.19
CA GLN A 23 -0.62 10.52 29.44
C GLN A 23 -1.59 9.34 29.25
N TRP A 24 -1.82 8.93 28.00
CA TRP A 24 -2.66 7.77 27.72
C TRP A 24 -1.96 6.50 28.14
N GLN A 25 -2.61 5.74 29.01
CA GLN A 25 -2.13 4.42 29.41
C GLN A 25 -2.66 3.35 28.44
N PRO A 26 -1.87 2.32 28.08
CA PRO A 26 -2.31 1.28 27.15
C PRO A 26 -3.63 0.62 27.54
N GLU A 27 -3.87 0.47 28.85
CA GLU A 27 -5.08 -0.16 29.42
C GLU A 27 -6.35 0.68 29.20
N GLU A 28 -6.20 1.99 29.00
CA GLU A 28 -7.28 2.95 28.79
C GLU A 28 -7.63 3.12 27.30
N LEU A 29 -6.84 2.51 26.43
CA LEU A 29 -7.02 2.64 24.99
C LEU A 29 -7.87 1.49 24.43
N GLU A 30 -8.84 1.85 23.62
CA GLU A 30 -9.51 0.91 22.72
C GLU A 30 -8.90 1.11 21.33
N ALA A 31 -7.94 0.25 21.01
CA ALA A 31 -7.31 0.17 19.70
C ALA A 31 -7.90 -1.00 18.91
N GLY A 32 -7.85 -0.91 17.59
CA GLY A 32 -8.35 -1.97 16.70
C GLY A 32 -7.54 -3.28 16.71
N GLY A 33 -6.69 -3.50 17.72
CA GLY A 33 -5.85 -4.67 17.92
C GLY A 33 -5.77 -5.07 19.39
N ASP A 34 -4.93 -6.05 19.70
CA ASP A 34 -4.65 -6.53 21.05
C ASP A 34 -3.92 -5.47 21.89
N ALA A 35 -3.65 -5.75 23.18
CA ALA A 35 -2.86 -4.87 24.05
C ALA A 35 -1.52 -4.45 23.43
N ALA A 36 -0.89 -5.33 22.65
CA ALA A 36 0.30 -5.03 21.85
C ALA A 36 0.10 -3.89 20.84
N ALA A 37 -1.10 -3.73 20.29
CA ALA A 37 -1.41 -2.60 19.40
C ALA A 37 -1.48 -1.28 20.17
N ALA A 38 -1.99 -1.27 21.38
CA ALA A 38 -2.01 -0.08 22.25
C ALA A 38 -0.58 0.32 22.68
N GLU A 39 0.29 -0.65 23.00
CA GLU A 39 1.70 -0.42 23.29
C GLU A 39 2.46 0.10 22.05
N ALA A 40 2.18 -0.44 20.87
CA ALA A 40 2.76 0.04 19.61
C ALA A 40 2.36 1.49 19.32
N VAL A 41 1.13 1.91 19.68
CA VAL A 41 0.70 3.31 19.58
C VAL A 41 1.53 4.20 20.49
N VAL A 42 1.74 3.80 21.74
CA VAL A 42 2.51 4.60 22.72
C VAL A 42 3.98 4.71 22.29
N SER A 43 4.58 3.62 21.82
CA SER A 43 5.96 3.62 21.31
C SER A 43 6.10 4.49 20.04
N TRP A 44 5.14 4.41 19.13
CA TRP A 44 5.09 5.26 17.92
C TRP A 44 4.95 6.75 18.27
N LEU A 45 4.12 7.10 19.27
CA LEU A 45 4.00 8.48 19.76
C LEU A 45 5.34 9.00 20.30
N GLY A 46 6.12 8.14 20.97
CA GLY A 46 7.47 8.46 21.42
C GLY A 46 8.43 8.75 20.27
N TYR A 47 8.36 7.95 19.21
CA TYR A 47 9.13 8.14 17.97
C TYR A 47 8.72 9.44 17.25
N GLN A 48 7.43 9.68 17.04
CA GLN A 48 6.91 10.89 16.41
C GLN A 48 7.39 12.16 17.11
N ARG A 49 7.41 12.20 18.43
CA ARG A 49 7.91 13.35 19.19
C ARG A 49 9.37 13.64 18.91
N ARG A 50 10.21 12.60 18.88
CA ARG A 50 11.66 12.73 18.65
C ARG A 50 11.95 13.30 17.25
N TRP A 51 11.12 12.95 16.27
CA TRP A 51 11.31 13.30 14.85
C TRP A 51 10.36 14.37 14.32
N TYR A 52 9.42 14.87 15.11
CA TYR A 52 8.40 15.83 14.66
C TYR A 52 9.01 17.09 14.03
N GLY A 53 10.02 17.69 14.66
CA GLY A 53 10.70 18.88 14.15
C GLY A 53 11.39 18.63 12.81
N PRO A 54 12.31 17.66 12.72
CA PRO A 54 12.96 17.27 11.47
C PRO A 54 11.97 16.87 10.36
N LEU A 55 10.95 16.07 10.65
CA LEU A 55 9.94 15.65 9.67
C LEU A 55 9.10 16.83 9.15
N LYS A 56 8.77 17.79 10.01
CA LYS A 56 8.03 18.98 9.62
C LYS A 56 8.85 19.89 8.71
N VAL A 57 10.15 20.03 8.96
CA VAL A 57 11.04 20.78 8.07
C VAL A 57 11.18 20.07 6.72
N MET A 58 11.28 18.73 6.73
CA MET A 58 11.35 17.94 5.51
C MET A 58 10.05 17.96 4.69
N SER A 59 8.88 18.12 5.33
CA SER A 59 7.61 18.24 4.61
C SER A 59 7.46 19.54 3.79
N TRP A 60 8.33 20.52 3.99
CA TRP A 60 8.38 21.74 3.18
C TRP A 60 9.18 21.56 1.88
N LEU A 61 9.98 20.49 1.79
CA LEU A 61 10.71 20.18 0.56
C LEU A 61 9.78 19.44 -0.41
N PRO A 62 9.58 19.93 -1.65
CA PRO A 62 8.84 19.18 -2.65
C PRO A 62 9.65 17.94 -3.04
N GLY A 63 9.17 16.77 -2.64
CA GLY A 63 9.86 15.52 -2.93
C GLY A 63 9.14 14.28 -2.37
N PRO A 64 9.62 13.07 -2.69
CA PRO A 64 9.01 11.79 -2.29
C PRO A 64 9.00 11.52 -0.77
N MET A 65 9.59 12.42 0.04
CA MET A 65 9.62 12.32 1.50
C MET A 65 8.29 12.71 2.19
N THR A 66 7.29 13.20 1.44
CA THR A 66 5.94 13.49 1.96
C THR A 66 5.07 12.23 2.11
N GLN A 67 5.63 11.03 1.97
CA GLN A 67 4.90 9.75 2.01
C GLN A 67 4.71 9.18 3.44
N GLY A 68 5.00 9.95 4.47
CA GLY A 68 4.81 9.54 5.85
C GLY A 68 3.33 9.39 6.23
N PRO A 69 3.04 8.62 7.30
CA PRO A 69 1.71 8.46 7.82
C PRO A 69 1.14 9.82 8.30
N THR A 70 -0.13 10.06 7.98
CA THR A 70 -0.88 11.23 8.41
C THR A 70 -1.75 10.85 9.60
N THR A 71 -1.73 11.68 10.64
CA THR A 71 -2.50 11.44 11.87
C THR A 71 -3.51 12.55 12.09
N PHE A 72 -4.75 12.17 12.37
CA PHE A 72 -5.81 13.07 12.79
C PHE A 72 -6.23 12.73 14.23
N VAL A 73 -6.65 13.74 14.98
CA VAL A 73 -7.14 13.62 16.35
C VAL A 73 -8.57 14.13 16.46
N ALA A 74 -9.36 13.47 17.30
CA ALA A 74 -10.68 13.90 17.69
C ALA A 74 -10.59 14.61 19.04
N GLU A 75 -11.05 15.85 19.10
CA GLU A 75 -11.01 16.72 20.28
C GLU A 75 -12.42 17.15 20.68
N ARG A 76 -12.70 17.14 21.97
CA ARG A 76 -13.93 17.67 22.56
C ARG A 76 -13.58 18.50 23.80
N GLN A 77 -13.90 19.78 23.78
CA GLN A 77 -13.61 20.73 24.90
C GLN A 77 -12.13 20.73 25.33
N GLY A 78 -11.20 20.67 24.40
CA GLY A 78 -9.77 20.63 24.68
C GLY A 78 -9.20 19.27 25.09
N CYS A 79 -10.07 18.25 25.31
CA CYS A 79 -9.64 16.91 25.61
C CYS A 79 -9.56 16.04 24.35
N LEU A 80 -8.46 15.29 24.19
CA LEU A 80 -8.30 14.35 23.10
C LEU A 80 -9.10 13.07 23.40
N MET A 81 -10.01 12.73 22.48
CA MET A 81 -10.93 11.60 22.59
C MET A 81 -10.45 10.38 21.83
N GLY A 82 -9.70 10.59 20.76
CA GLY A 82 -9.20 9.52 19.89
C GLY A 82 -8.28 10.03 18.82
N LEU A 83 -7.62 9.11 18.11
CA LEU A 83 -6.79 9.38 16.95
C LEU A 83 -6.98 8.32 15.88
N ILE A 84 -6.68 8.71 14.65
CA ILE A 84 -6.57 7.81 13.50
C ILE A 84 -5.27 8.09 12.77
N GLN A 85 -4.58 7.03 12.38
CA GLN A 85 -3.41 7.09 11.55
C GLN A 85 -3.69 6.44 10.20
N VAL A 86 -3.32 7.13 9.13
CA VAL A 86 -3.50 6.67 7.76
C VAL A 86 -2.24 6.91 6.95
N SER A 87 -1.96 6.03 6.00
CA SER A 87 -0.81 6.17 5.10
C SER A 87 -1.19 5.81 3.66
N PRO A 88 -0.52 6.38 2.66
CA PRO A 88 -0.66 5.91 1.29
C PRO A 88 -0.09 4.50 1.18
N PHE A 89 -0.86 3.58 0.59
CA PHE A 89 -0.43 2.19 0.40
C PHE A 89 0.43 2.03 -0.86
N ASN A 90 0.07 2.71 -1.94
CA ASN A 90 0.80 2.68 -3.21
C ASN A 90 1.33 4.08 -3.59
N ARG A 91 2.27 4.13 -4.54
CA ARG A 91 2.91 5.39 -4.97
C ARG A 91 1.96 6.34 -5.68
N THR A 92 0.92 5.83 -6.32
CA THR A 92 -0.11 6.65 -6.98
C THR A 92 -1.03 7.32 -5.97
N ARG A 93 -0.98 6.90 -4.68
CA ARG A 93 -1.84 7.37 -3.60
C ARG A 93 -3.34 7.14 -3.87
N SER A 94 -3.64 6.24 -4.80
CA SER A 94 -5.01 5.83 -5.12
C SER A 94 -5.59 4.91 -4.05
N THR A 95 -4.74 4.11 -3.38
CA THR A 95 -5.10 3.27 -2.24
C THR A 95 -4.42 3.79 -0.97
N TRP A 96 -5.23 3.96 0.08
CA TRP A 96 -4.77 4.37 1.40
C TRP A 96 -5.07 3.30 2.43
N ARG A 97 -4.17 3.15 3.39
CA ARG A 97 -4.29 2.21 4.50
C ARG A 97 -4.65 2.95 5.78
N VAL A 98 -5.65 2.44 6.49
CA VAL A 98 -5.90 2.80 7.88
C VAL A 98 -4.98 1.94 8.73
N GLU A 99 -3.95 2.55 9.31
CA GLU A 99 -2.98 1.85 10.15
C GLU A 99 -3.59 1.49 11.50
N GLN A 100 -4.27 2.47 12.11
CA GLN A 100 -4.89 2.28 13.41
C GLN A 100 -5.96 3.34 13.68
N VAL A 101 -6.95 2.93 14.48
CA VAL A 101 -7.95 3.82 15.12
C VAL A 101 -7.88 3.56 16.60
N VAL A 102 -7.65 4.59 17.38
CA VAL A 102 -7.51 4.51 18.84
C VAL A 102 -8.46 5.49 19.49
N VAL A 103 -9.19 5.04 20.50
CA VAL A 103 -10.12 5.87 21.27
C VAL A 103 -9.81 5.71 22.78
N ASN A 104 -9.76 6.83 23.51
CA ASN A 104 -9.57 6.83 24.94
C ASN A 104 -10.86 6.45 25.65
N ARG A 105 -10.87 5.34 26.40
CA ARG A 105 -12.03 4.84 27.15
C ARG A 105 -12.47 5.78 28.28
N GLN A 106 -11.54 6.45 28.95
CA GLN A 106 -11.88 7.42 29.99
C GLN A 106 -12.74 8.56 29.47
N ALA A 107 -12.47 8.97 28.22
CA ALA A 107 -13.24 9.99 27.55
C ALA A 107 -14.70 9.55 27.22
N LEU A 108 -15.02 8.26 27.39
CA LEU A 108 -16.33 7.65 27.13
C LEU A 108 -17.19 7.46 28.39
N ALA A 109 -16.82 8.03 29.53
CA ALA A 109 -17.38 7.75 30.87
C ALA A 109 -18.93 7.85 30.98
N HIS A 110 -19.60 8.45 30.00
CA HIS A 110 -21.05 8.61 29.96
C HIS A 110 -21.77 7.82 28.83
N THR A 111 -21.04 6.95 28.12
CA THR A 111 -21.59 6.17 26.99
C THR A 111 -21.10 4.73 27.14
N THR A 112 -21.88 3.74 26.67
CA THR A 112 -21.34 2.37 26.59
C THR A 112 -20.05 2.38 25.76
N ALA A 113 -18.97 1.81 26.26
CA ALA A 113 -17.64 1.89 25.65
C ALA A 113 -17.66 1.54 24.14
N SER A 114 -18.39 0.50 23.75
CA SER A 114 -18.52 0.08 22.35
C SER A 114 -19.24 1.11 21.46
N ALA A 115 -20.31 1.74 21.94
CA ALA A 115 -21.03 2.77 21.17
C ALA A 115 -20.20 4.04 20.99
N GLY A 116 -19.44 4.42 22.04
CA GLY A 116 -18.53 5.57 21.98
C GLY A 116 -17.36 5.35 21.05
N TYR A 117 -16.78 4.13 21.01
CA TYR A 117 -15.71 3.77 20.08
C TYR A 117 -16.20 3.89 18.63
N ILE A 118 -17.40 3.37 18.31
CA ILE A 118 -17.98 3.44 16.98
C ILE A 118 -18.27 4.89 16.57
N ASP A 119 -18.82 5.74 17.47
CA ASP A 119 -19.13 7.15 17.14
C ASP A 119 -17.85 7.95 16.84
N ILE A 120 -16.87 7.92 17.75
CA ILE A 120 -15.61 8.65 17.59
C ILE A 120 -14.83 8.11 16.39
N GLY A 121 -14.67 6.79 16.28
CA GLY A 121 -13.97 6.15 15.17
C GLY A 121 -14.61 6.45 13.83
N SER A 122 -15.96 6.47 13.75
CA SER A 122 -16.67 6.81 12.52
C SER A 122 -16.46 8.26 12.09
N ARG A 123 -16.39 9.19 13.04
CA ARG A 123 -16.10 10.60 12.72
C ARG A 123 -14.67 10.78 12.22
N LEU A 124 -13.71 10.08 12.83
CA LEU A 124 -12.32 10.06 12.40
C LEU A 124 -12.19 9.49 10.97
N LEU A 125 -12.81 8.35 10.70
CA LEU A 125 -12.83 7.73 9.37
C LEU A 125 -13.46 8.64 8.31
N ARG A 126 -14.63 9.23 8.58
CA ARG A 126 -15.31 10.14 7.66
C ARG A 126 -14.45 11.36 7.34
N HIS A 127 -13.80 11.93 8.37
CA HIS A 127 -12.86 13.03 8.15
C HIS A 127 -11.71 12.63 7.22
N CYS A 128 -11.14 11.43 7.39
CA CYS A 128 -10.10 10.94 6.49
C CYS A 128 -10.61 10.79 5.06
N PHE A 129 -11.82 10.25 4.86
CA PHE A 129 -12.41 10.10 3.53
C PHE A 129 -12.67 11.45 2.84
N GLU A 130 -12.92 12.51 3.60
CA GLU A 130 -13.13 13.86 3.08
C GLU A 130 -11.82 14.61 2.86
N ALA A 131 -10.87 14.48 3.80
CA ALA A 131 -9.60 15.19 3.79
C ALA A 131 -8.62 14.65 2.75
N VAL A 132 -8.64 13.33 2.48
CA VAL A 132 -7.77 12.65 1.53
C VAL A 132 -8.51 12.40 0.22
N TRP A 133 -8.69 13.46 -0.55
CA TRP A 133 -9.48 13.46 -1.80
C TRP A 133 -8.90 12.60 -2.92
N GLU A 134 -7.60 12.29 -2.89
CA GLU A 134 -6.89 11.46 -3.87
C GLU A 134 -7.15 9.96 -3.67
N ALA A 135 -7.56 9.55 -2.46
CA ALA A 135 -7.86 8.17 -2.15
C ALA A 135 -9.13 7.70 -2.87
N ARG A 136 -8.99 6.71 -3.72
CA ARG A 136 -10.10 6.01 -4.39
C ARG A 136 -10.53 4.78 -3.60
N THR A 137 -9.56 4.15 -2.93
CA THR A 137 -9.77 2.95 -2.14
C THR A 137 -9.10 3.10 -0.79
N TRP A 138 -9.79 2.66 0.24
CA TRP A 138 -9.27 2.52 1.59
C TRP A 138 -9.17 1.06 1.94
N MET A 139 -8.10 0.66 2.58
CA MET A 139 -7.88 -0.70 3.07
C MET A 139 -7.44 -0.68 4.52
N LEU A 140 -7.63 -1.79 5.21
CA LEU A 140 -7.16 -2.02 6.57
C LEU A 140 -7.09 -3.52 6.87
N GLU A 141 -6.35 -3.85 7.89
CA GLU A 141 -6.36 -5.17 8.50
C GLU A 141 -6.89 -5.07 9.92
N VAL A 142 -7.73 -6.01 10.31
CA VAL A 142 -8.33 -6.07 11.65
C VAL A 142 -8.29 -7.50 12.17
N ASN A 143 -7.84 -7.67 13.41
CA ASN A 143 -7.86 -8.98 14.06
C ASN A 143 -9.31 -9.51 14.13
N VAL A 144 -9.54 -10.77 13.73
CA VAL A 144 -10.87 -11.37 13.67
C VAL A 144 -11.54 -11.46 15.05
N ASN A 145 -10.77 -11.45 16.12
CA ASN A 145 -11.27 -11.51 17.49
C ASN A 145 -11.72 -10.13 18.02
N HIS A 146 -11.35 -9.04 17.32
CA HIS A 146 -11.64 -7.69 17.78
C HIS A 146 -13.01 -7.20 17.30
N LYS A 147 -14.07 -7.60 18.02
CA LYS A 147 -15.49 -7.39 17.61
C LYS A 147 -15.86 -5.91 17.47
N SER A 148 -15.37 -5.02 18.35
CA SER A 148 -15.70 -3.58 18.29
C SER A 148 -15.08 -2.90 17.05
N ALA A 149 -13.83 -3.26 16.69
CA ALA A 149 -13.19 -2.74 15.49
C ALA A 149 -13.86 -3.26 14.22
N LEU A 150 -14.20 -4.56 14.16
CA LEU A 150 -14.96 -5.13 13.06
C LEU A 150 -16.31 -4.42 12.88
N ALA A 151 -17.02 -4.12 13.98
CA ALA A 151 -18.28 -3.40 13.95
C ALA A 151 -18.09 -1.96 13.43
N LEU A 152 -17.04 -1.25 13.90
CA LEU A 152 -16.67 0.08 13.44
C LEU A 152 -16.45 0.11 11.93
N TYR A 153 -15.61 -0.79 11.41
CA TYR A 153 -15.26 -0.79 9.99
C TYR A 153 -16.44 -1.19 9.11
N ARG A 154 -17.20 -2.22 9.50
CA ARG A 154 -18.44 -2.61 8.78
C ARG A 154 -19.48 -1.48 8.76
N PHE A 155 -19.68 -0.80 9.90
CA PHE A 155 -20.56 0.36 9.99
C PHE A 155 -20.16 1.49 9.04
N ASN A 156 -18.85 1.66 8.81
CA ASN A 156 -18.31 2.63 7.89
C ASN A 156 -18.13 2.10 6.45
N GLY A 157 -18.76 0.97 6.11
CA GLY A 157 -18.87 0.47 4.74
C GLY A 157 -17.66 -0.30 4.22
N PHE A 158 -16.72 -0.71 5.09
CA PHE A 158 -15.67 -1.64 4.71
C PHE A 158 -16.24 -3.05 4.49
N GLN A 159 -15.80 -3.69 3.41
CA GLN A 159 -16.18 -5.05 3.04
C GLN A 159 -14.96 -5.98 3.19
N PRO A 160 -15.18 -7.25 3.62
CA PRO A 160 -14.12 -8.25 3.64
C PRO A 160 -13.55 -8.48 2.24
N LEU A 161 -12.22 -8.55 2.14
CA LEU A 161 -11.50 -8.79 0.90
C LEU A 161 -10.79 -10.15 0.92
N ALA A 162 -10.07 -10.45 2.01
CA ALA A 162 -9.35 -11.70 2.22
C ALA A 162 -9.13 -11.94 3.71
N LYS A 163 -8.99 -13.20 4.12
CA LYS A 163 -8.50 -13.56 5.45
C LYS A 163 -6.98 -13.69 5.38
N VAL A 164 -6.30 -13.07 6.35
CA VAL A 164 -4.84 -13.09 6.52
C VAL A 164 -4.50 -13.98 7.70
N THR A 165 -3.56 -14.89 7.55
CA THR A 165 -3.01 -15.69 8.64
C THR A 165 -1.54 -15.37 8.80
N TYR A 166 -1.15 -14.98 10.00
CA TYR A 166 0.23 -14.77 10.41
C TYR A 166 0.76 -16.05 11.04
N TRP A 167 1.94 -16.47 10.60
CA TRP A 167 2.58 -17.71 11.00
C TRP A 167 3.93 -17.42 11.64
N SER A 168 4.33 -18.28 12.58
CA SER A 168 5.67 -18.30 13.16
C SER A 168 6.32 -19.64 12.89
N LEU A 169 7.49 -19.62 12.31
CA LEU A 169 8.37 -20.78 12.15
C LEU A 169 9.50 -20.64 13.17
N GLN A 170 9.59 -21.60 14.09
CA GLN A 170 10.59 -21.54 15.17
C GLN A 170 12.00 -21.85 14.64
N SER A 171 13.03 -21.45 15.40
CA SER A 171 14.44 -21.60 14.98
C SER A 171 14.84 -23.05 14.71
N GLU A 172 14.28 -24.01 15.46
CA GLU A 172 14.59 -25.44 15.27
C GLU A 172 14.14 -25.93 13.90
N GLN A 173 12.96 -25.50 13.45
CA GLN A 173 12.44 -25.84 12.13
C GLN A 173 13.23 -25.15 11.02
N ILE A 174 13.70 -23.91 11.25
CA ILE A 174 14.57 -23.21 10.31
C ILE A 174 15.89 -23.98 10.13
N VAL A 175 16.50 -24.45 11.21
CA VAL A 175 17.72 -25.28 11.13
C VAL A 175 17.47 -26.55 10.35
N THR A 176 16.37 -27.26 10.63
CA THR A 176 16.00 -28.50 9.93
C THR A 176 15.77 -28.27 8.43
N LEU A 177 15.10 -27.17 8.06
CA LEU A 177 14.90 -26.83 6.65
C LEU A 177 16.21 -26.47 5.96
N ALA A 178 17.14 -25.82 6.66
CA ALA A 178 18.42 -25.40 6.11
C ALA A 178 19.37 -26.57 5.80
N GLU A 179 19.11 -27.78 6.29
CA GLU A 179 19.88 -28.99 5.97
C GLU A 179 19.61 -29.52 4.56
N ARG A 180 18.49 -29.14 3.96
CA ARG A 180 18.11 -29.57 2.61
C ARG A 180 18.80 -28.71 1.56
N GLU A 181 18.98 -29.25 0.33
CA GLU A 181 19.38 -28.48 -0.82
C GLU A 181 18.15 -28.03 -1.61
N PRO A 182 17.94 -26.71 -1.80
CA PRO A 182 16.81 -26.21 -2.58
C PRO A 182 17.06 -26.43 -4.08
N ASP A 183 16.05 -26.91 -4.78
CA ASP A 183 16.03 -26.98 -6.25
C ASP A 183 15.38 -25.70 -6.81
N LEU A 184 16.17 -24.64 -6.93
CA LEU A 184 15.75 -23.33 -7.44
C LEU A 184 16.52 -22.98 -8.70
N PRO A 185 16.01 -23.33 -9.87
CA PRO A 185 16.67 -22.96 -11.12
C PRO A 185 16.65 -21.45 -11.30
N ASN A 186 17.82 -20.88 -11.63
CA ASN A 186 17.96 -19.44 -11.95
C ASN A 186 17.42 -18.48 -10.86
N LEU A 187 17.82 -18.70 -9.62
CA LEU A 187 17.59 -17.73 -8.53
C LEU A 187 18.48 -16.50 -8.75
N LEU A 188 17.88 -15.34 -8.89
CA LEU A 188 18.55 -14.09 -9.21
C LEU A 188 18.24 -13.01 -8.15
N PRO A 189 19.21 -12.13 -7.82
CA PRO A 189 18.94 -10.99 -6.97
C PRO A 189 18.04 -9.98 -7.68
N ILE A 190 17.15 -9.32 -6.92
CA ILE A 190 16.23 -8.33 -7.48
C ILE A 190 16.95 -7.02 -7.77
N THR A 191 16.74 -6.48 -8.97
CA THR A 191 17.22 -5.17 -9.42
C THR A 191 16.07 -4.30 -9.94
N ASN A 192 16.33 -3.00 -10.16
CA ASN A 192 15.32 -2.11 -10.74
C ASN A 192 14.94 -2.47 -12.18
N ALA A 193 15.79 -3.21 -12.90
CA ALA A 193 15.48 -3.70 -14.25
C ALA A 193 14.37 -4.76 -14.24
N ASP A 194 14.24 -5.50 -13.14
CA ASP A 194 13.31 -6.62 -13.00
C ASP A 194 11.90 -6.19 -12.59
N ALA A 195 11.67 -4.89 -12.34
CA ALA A 195 10.40 -4.36 -11.84
C ALA A 195 9.18 -4.77 -12.70
N GLN A 196 9.34 -4.87 -14.02
CA GLN A 196 8.29 -5.33 -14.93
C GLN A 196 7.94 -6.80 -14.70
N LEU A 197 8.95 -7.65 -14.50
CA LEU A 197 8.77 -9.09 -14.26
C LEU A 197 8.10 -9.33 -12.91
N LEU A 198 8.51 -8.59 -11.88
CA LEU A 198 7.94 -8.69 -10.54
C LEU A 198 6.49 -8.18 -10.50
N TYR A 199 6.18 -7.09 -11.20
CA TYR A 199 4.82 -6.61 -11.36
C TYR A 199 3.92 -7.64 -12.06
N GLN A 200 4.41 -8.34 -13.10
CA GLN A 200 3.66 -9.38 -13.78
C GLN A 200 3.39 -10.58 -12.85
N LEU A 201 4.39 -11.00 -12.08
CA LEU A 201 4.26 -12.06 -11.08
C LEU A 201 3.22 -11.69 -10.02
N ASP A 202 3.32 -10.51 -9.44
CA ASP A 202 2.39 -9.98 -8.45
C ASP A 202 0.96 -9.97 -8.98
N THR A 203 0.77 -9.44 -10.17
CA THR A 203 -0.52 -9.40 -10.87
C THR A 203 -1.11 -10.79 -11.11
N ALA A 204 -0.28 -11.79 -11.46
CA ALA A 204 -0.72 -13.16 -11.70
C ALA A 204 -1.04 -13.92 -10.41
N SER A 205 -0.41 -13.57 -9.29
CA SER A 205 -0.57 -14.24 -7.99
C SER A 205 -1.81 -13.81 -7.21
N MET A 206 -2.42 -12.68 -7.58
CA MET A 206 -3.55 -12.09 -6.85
C MET A 206 -4.89 -12.29 -7.55
N PRO A 207 -5.98 -12.57 -6.81
CA PRO A 207 -7.34 -12.48 -7.32
C PRO A 207 -7.68 -11.07 -7.84
N PRO A 208 -8.55 -10.95 -8.84
CA PRO A 208 -8.88 -9.66 -9.46
C PRO A 208 -9.31 -8.57 -8.47
N LEU A 209 -10.11 -8.92 -7.45
CA LEU A 209 -10.58 -7.97 -6.44
C LEU A 209 -9.43 -7.45 -5.57
N VAL A 210 -8.52 -8.33 -5.11
CA VAL A 210 -7.36 -7.94 -4.32
C VAL A 210 -6.45 -7.04 -5.14
N ARG A 211 -6.16 -7.41 -6.38
CA ARG A 211 -5.36 -6.62 -7.31
C ARG A 211 -5.93 -5.22 -7.55
N GLN A 212 -7.26 -5.12 -7.70
CA GLN A 212 -7.93 -3.82 -7.86
C GLN A 212 -7.79 -2.92 -6.63
N VAL A 213 -7.79 -3.51 -5.43
CA VAL A 213 -7.64 -2.77 -4.17
C VAL A 213 -6.19 -2.34 -3.97
N PHE A 214 -5.23 -3.22 -4.22
CA PHE A 214 -3.81 -2.90 -4.06
C PHE A 214 -3.33 -1.89 -5.12
N ASP A 215 -3.86 -1.98 -6.34
CA ASP A 215 -3.57 -1.07 -7.46
C ASP A 215 -2.07 -0.80 -7.64
N HIS A 216 -1.28 -1.89 -7.56
CA HIS A 216 0.16 -1.83 -7.76
C HIS A 216 0.51 -1.40 -9.18
N GLN A 217 1.58 -0.64 -9.31
CA GLN A 217 2.15 -0.21 -10.58
C GLN A 217 3.61 -0.70 -10.69
N ILE A 218 4.15 -0.76 -11.90
CA ILE A 218 5.55 -1.17 -12.10
C ILE A 218 6.53 -0.36 -11.25
N GLN A 219 6.19 0.90 -10.98
CA GLN A 219 7.03 1.79 -10.18
C GLN A 219 7.11 1.38 -8.70
N ASP A 220 6.10 0.63 -8.18
CA ASP A 220 6.09 0.16 -6.80
C ASP A 220 7.18 -0.91 -6.56
N PHE A 221 7.57 -1.61 -7.62
CA PHE A 221 8.66 -2.61 -7.62
C PHE A 221 10.06 -2.04 -7.86
N LYS A 222 10.18 -0.71 -8.05
CA LYS A 222 11.48 -0.04 -8.20
C LYS A 222 11.97 0.52 -6.86
N VAL A 223 13.22 0.25 -6.54
CA VAL A 223 13.88 0.84 -5.37
C VAL A 223 14.17 2.31 -5.64
N ASN A 224 13.65 3.22 -4.80
CA ASN A 224 14.00 4.63 -4.85
C ASN A 224 15.34 4.87 -4.16
N LEU A 225 16.32 5.44 -4.86
CA LEU A 225 17.63 5.78 -4.29
C LEU A 225 17.53 6.72 -3.07
N LEU A 226 16.57 7.64 -3.07
CA LEU A 226 16.33 8.54 -1.93
C LEU A 226 15.67 7.84 -0.74
N ALA A 227 14.72 6.92 -0.99
CA ALA A 227 14.16 6.08 0.05
C ALA A 227 15.20 5.09 0.60
N THR A 228 16.17 4.67 -0.23
CA THR A 228 17.27 3.83 0.22
C THR A 228 18.16 4.54 1.25
N ALA A 229 18.35 5.85 1.15
CA ALA A 229 19.15 6.60 2.14
C ALA A 229 18.51 6.64 3.52
N THR A 230 17.17 6.83 3.61
CA THR A 230 16.44 6.80 4.89
C THR A 230 16.34 5.38 5.46
N VAL A 231 16.07 4.40 4.61
CA VAL A 231 16.07 2.97 4.97
C VAL A 231 17.48 2.50 5.38
N THR A 232 18.56 3.04 4.78
CA THR A 232 19.93 2.70 5.18
C THR A 232 20.25 3.25 6.56
N ALA A 233 19.79 4.44 6.91
CA ALA A 233 19.94 4.98 8.27
C ALA A 233 19.16 4.14 9.30
N ASP A 234 17.93 3.75 9.00
CA ASP A 234 17.14 2.84 9.85
C ASP A 234 17.76 1.43 9.94
N ARG A 235 18.33 0.91 8.85
CA ARG A 235 19.06 -0.37 8.83
C ARG A 235 20.28 -0.36 9.74
N ILE A 236 21.04 0.74 9.73
CA ILE A 236 22.23 0.89 10.59
C ILE A 236 21.83 1.02 12.06
N VAL A 237 20.74 1.78 12.36
CA VAL A 237 20.29 1.99 13.73
C VAL A 237 19.56 0.75 14.28
N ASN A 238 18.77 0.08 13.47
CA ASN A 238 17.95 -1.07 13.88
C ASN A 238 18.62 -2.42 13.61
N GLN A 239 19.84 -2.44 13.06
CA GLN A 239 20.58 -3.66 12.70
C GLN A 239 19.75 -4.66 11.87
N ILE A 240 19.03 -4.16 10.88
CA ILE A 240 18.18 -4.95 9.98
C ILE A 240 18.91 -5.13 8.64
N GLU A 241 18.92 -6.37 8.13
CA GLU A 241 19.36 -6.71 6.78
C GLU A 241 18.18 -7.15 5.94
N THR A 242 18.15 -6.77 4.66
CA THR A 242 17.10 -7.22 3.73
C THR A 242 17.74 -7.94 2.56
N VAL A 243 17.26 -9.16 2.31
CA VAL A 243 17.65 -10.00 1.19
C VAL A 243 16.43 -10.28 0.32
N SER A 244 16.54 -9.98 -0.98
CA SER A 244 15.44 -10.21 -1.92
C SER A 244 15.97 -10.91 -3.16
N ALA A 245 15.26 -11.94 -3.61
CA ALA A 245 15.58 -12.70 -4.80
C ALA A 245 14.32 -13.19 -5.50
N TYR A 246 14.44 -13.51 -6.79
CA TYR A 246 13.37 -14.09 -7.58
C TYR A 246 13.86 -15.26 -8.43
N VAL A 247 12.97 -16.20 -8.75
CA VAL A 247 13.22 -17.33 -9.63
C VAL A 247 12.76 -16.98 -11.04
N PHE A 248 13.69 -17.06 -12.00
CA PHE A 248 13.45 -16.72 -13.40
C PHE A 248 13.25 -17.98 -14.26
N GLU A 249 12.12 -18.07 -14.91
CA GLU A 249 11.82 -19.15 -15.88
C GLU A 249 12.25 -18.72 -17.29
N GLN A 250 13.28 -19.39 -17.82
CA GLN A 250 13.90 -19.04 -19.10
C GLN A 250 12.97 -19.22 -20.30
N GLN A 251 12.16 -20.31 -20.30
CA GLN A 251 11.28 -20.62 -21.42
C GLN A 251 10.18 -19.56 -21.57
N ARG A 252 9.62 -19.10 -20.45
CA ARG A 252 8.57 -18.07 -20.43
C ARG A 252 9.09 -16.66 -20.32
N LYS A 253 10.38 -16.48 -20.07
CA LYS A 253 11.02 -15.18 -19.81
C LYS A 253 10.28 -14.40 -18.73
N ALA A 254 9.90 -15.06 -17.63
CA ALA A 254 9.06 -14.51 -16.58
C ALA A 254 9.63 -14.83 -15.19
N ALA A 255 9.37 -13.96 -14.21
CA ALA A 255 9.52 -14.29 -12.81
C ALA A 255 8.37 -15.23 -12.41
N ILE A 256 8.69 -16.36 -11.77
CA ILE A 256 7.71 -17.35 -11.33
C ILE A 256 7.57 -17.43 -9.81
N ALA A 257 8.54 -16.92 -9.08
CA ALA A 257 8.50 -16.76 -7.64
C ALA A 257 9.44 -15.65 -7.20
N GLN A 258 9.15 -15.03 -6.06
CA GLN A 258 10.04 -14.09 -5.37
C GLN A 258 9.90 -14.25 -3.87
N PHE A 259 10.95 -13.87 -3.15
CA PHE A 259 10.88 -13.66 -1.70
C PHE A 259 11.66 -12.43 -1.28
N THR A 260 11.26 -11.87 -0.14
CA THR A 260 11.99 -10.83 0.56
C THR A 260 12.12 -11.23 2.02
N LEU A 261 13.34 -11.28 2.52
CA LEU A 261 13.67 -11.53 3.93
C LEU A 261 14.09 -10.23 4.59
N VAL A 262 13.52 -9.95 5.73
CA VAL A 262 13.93 -8.89 6.66
C VAL A 262 14.54 -9.56 7.88
N ILE A 263 15.84 -9.40 8.05
CA ILE A 263 16.67 -10.17 8.99
C ILE A 263 17.09 -9.29 10.15
N SER A 264 16.75 -9.67 11.37
CA SER A 264 17.25 -9.06 12.61
C SER A 264 18.67 -9.53 12.86
N ARG A 265 19.66 -8.61 12.81
CA ARG A 265 21.09 -8.93 13.07
C ARG A 265 21.43 -8.95 14.56
N ASP A 266 20.65 -8.24 15.37
CA ASP A 266 20.85 -8.16 16.82
C ASP A 266 20.03 -9.20 17.61
N GLY A 267 19.20 -9.98 16.92
CA GLY A 267 18.36 -11.02 17.54
C GLY A 267 17.28 -10.49 18.49
N LYS A 268 16.95 -9.20 18.44
CA LYS A 268 15.92 -8.63 19.32
C LYS A 268 14.50 -8.79 18.77
N GLN A 269 14.38 -8.99 17.48
CA GLN A 269 13.10 -9.12 16.78
C GLN A 269 13.10 -10.40 15.94
N PRO A 270 11.95 -11.01 15.71
CA PRO A 270 11.84 -12.12 14.78
C PRO A 270 12.24 -11.67 13.37
N HIS A 271 12.72 -12.61 12.57
CA HIS A 271 12.89 -12.43 11.14
C HIS A 271 11.52 -12.35 10.47
N GLU A 272 11.42 -11.68 9.33
CA GLU A 272 10.17 -11.61 8.57
C GLU A 272 10.41 -12.01 7.12
N ALA A 273 9.46 -12.69 6.50
CA ALA A 273 9.53 -13.03 5.09
C ALA A 273 8.20 -12.75 4.38
N ASP A 274 8.33 -12.18 3.20
CA ASP A 274 7.27 -12.09 2.21
C ASP A 274 7.60 -12.96 1.00
N LEU A 275 6.59 -13.67 0.49
CA LEU A 275 6.70 -14.62 -0.60
C LEU A 275 5.64 -14.32 -1.65
N THR A 276 6.01 -14.38 -2.92
CA THR A 276 5.04 -14.37 -4.02
C THR A 276 5.39 -15.50 -4.98
N VAL A 277 4.46 -16.40 -5.25
CA VAL A 277 4.64 -17.52 -6.16
C VAL A 277 3.51 -17.51 -7.17
N HIS A 278 3.87 -17.69 -8.44
CA HIS A 278 2.90 -17.81 -9.50
C HIS A 278 2.02 -19.06 -9.31
N PRO A 279 0.69 -19.01 -9.46
CA PRO A 279 -0.23 -20.11 -9.13
C PRO A 279 0.06 -21.43 -9.85
N ALA A 280 0.71 -21.40 -11.01
CA ALA A 280 1.11 -22.62 -11.75
C ALA A 280 2.42 -23.26 -11.25
N TYR A 281 3.10 -22.65 -10.27
CA TYR A 281 4.42 -23.09 -9.77
C TYR A 281 4.45 -23.27 -8.26
N THR A 282 3.36 -23.70 -7.67
CA THR A 282 3.19 -23.84 -6.21
C THR A 282 4.18 -24.81 -5.57
N TRP A 283 4.77 -25.72 -6.36
CA TRP A 283 5.85 -26.62 -5.93
C TRP A 283 7.12 -25.86 -5.47
N LEU A 284 7.27 -24.58 -5.83
CA LEU A 284 8.39 -23.74 -5.38
C LEU A 284 8.29 -23.33 -3.90
N TYR A 285 7.13 -23.40 -3.27
CA TYR A 285 6.99 -22.99 -1.86
C TYR A 285 8.00 -23.69 -0.93
N PRO A 286 8.11 -25.04 -0.89
CA PRO A 286 9.07 -25.71 -0.03
C PRO A 286 10.53 -25.40 -0.39
N GLU A 287 10.84 -25.18 -1.67
CA GLU A 287 12.18 -24.83 -2.13
C GLU A 287 12.59 -23.42 -1.67
N LEU A 288 11.65 -22.45 -1.75
CA LEU A 288 11.86 -21.10 -1.24
C LEU A 288 12.01 -21.08 0.28
N MET A 289 11.22 -21.87 1.02
CA MET A 289 11.36 -22.02 2.47
C MET A 289 12.75 -22.55 2.84
N THR A 290 13.22 -23.56 2.13
CA THR A 290 14.57 -24.12 2.30
C THR A 290 15.66 -23.08 2.02
N GLN A 291 15.52 -22.32 0.93
CA GLN A 291 16.48 -21.28 0.58
C GLN A 291 16.52 -20.16 1.62
N MET A 292 15.36 -19.70 2.08
CA MET A 292 15.28 -18.67 3.13
C MET A 292 15.90 -19.16 4.44
N ALA A 293 15.63 -20.41 4.83
CA ALA A 293 16.24 -21.04 6.01
C ALA A 293 17.78 -21.08 5.92
N LYS A 294 18.33 -21.41 4.74
CA LYS A 294 19.78 -21.38 4.50
C LYS A 294 20.38 -19.97 4.65
N ILE A 295 19.66 -18.96 4.15
CA ILE A 295 20.09 -17.55 4.29
C ILE A 295 20.09 -17.14 5.76
N LEU A 296 19.14 -17.60 6.56
CA LEU A 296 19.01 -17.26 7.98
C LEU A 296 20.03 -17.94 8.88
N ARG A 297 20.60 -19.09 8.47
CA ARG A 297 21.52 -19.90 9.28
C ARG A 297 22.67 -19.14 9.94
N PRO A 298 23.34 -18.14 9.30
CA PRO A 298 24.44 -17.37 9.91
C PRO A 298 23.97 -16.27 10.88
N PHE A 299 22.66 -16.06 11.02
CA PHE A 299 22.10 -14.99 11.85
C PHE A 299 21.63 -15.53 13.21
N PRO A 300 21.34 -14.64 14.20
CA PRO A 300 20.84 -15.06 15.51
C PRO A 300 19.61 -15.95 15.43
N ASP A 301 19.50 -16.90 16.35
CA ASP A 301 18.37 -17.83 16.46
C ASP A 301 17.09 -17.06 16.85
N GLN A 302 16.29 -16.74 15.85
CA GLN A 302 14.99 -16.10 15.97
C GLN A 302 13.94 -16.84 15.15
N SER A 303 12.68 -16.70 15.51
CA SER A 303 11.59 -17.22 14.70
C SER A 303 11.48 -16.44 13.38
N LEU A 304 10.95 -17.07 12.34
CA LEU A 304 10.60 -16.46 11.07
C LEU A 304 9.10 -16.23 10.99
N ARG A 305 8.67 -14.97 10.91
CA ARG A 305 7.28 -14.58 10.64
C ARG A 305 6.98 -14.67 9.16
N LEU A 306 5.83 -15.28 8.86
CA LEU A 306 5.33 -15.51 7.52
C LEU A 306 3.88 -15.09 7.44
N THR A 307 3.40 -14.79 6.24
CA THR A 307 2.00 -14.39 6.00
C THR A 307 1.40 -15.20 4.87
N SER A 308 0.15 -15.63 5.03
CA SER A 308 -0.65 -16.23 3.97
C SER A 308 -2.02 -15.57 3.86
N PHE A 309 -2.60 -15.68 2.68
CA PHE A 309 -3.98 -15.28 2.42
C PHE A 309 -4.84 -16.51 2.11
N ASP A 310 -6.12 -16.46 2.44
CA ASP A 310 -7.07 -17.55 2.22
C ASP A 310 -7.23 -17.97 0.75
N TYR A 311 -6.83 -17.13 -0.20
CA TYR A 311 -6.77 -17.46 -1.62
C TYR A 311 -5.46 -18.16 -2.05
N GLN A 312 -4.59 -18.52 -1.10
CA GLN A 312 -3.30 -19.19 -1.32
C GLN A 312 -3.20 -20.49 -0.48
N PRO A 313 -4.09 -21.48 -0.71
CA PRO A 313 -4.17 -22.68 0.12
C PRO A 313 -2.89 -23.53 0.07
N GLU A 314 -2.17 -23.53 -1.06
CA GLU A 314 -0.92 -24.28 -1.20
C GLU A 314 0.21 -23.67 -0.33
N ARG A 315 0.20 -22.33 -0.16
CA ARG A 315 1.12 -21.66 0.76
C ARG A 315 0.83 -22.06 2.20
N GLU A 316 -0.43 -22.06 2.62
CA GLU A 316 -0.83 -22.48 3.97
C GLU A 316 -0.48 -23.96 4.22
N ALA A 317 -0.70 -24.83 3.23
CA ALA A 317 -0.31 -26.23 3.30
C ALA A 317 1.21 -26.39 3.47
N CYS A 318 2.01 -25.64 2.72
CA CYS A 318 3.47 -25.64 2.86
C CYS A 318 3.92 -25.18 4.24
N PHE A 319 3.35 -24.12 4.79
CA PHE A 319 3.69 -23.63 6.13
C PHE A 319 3.34 -24.67 7.21
N THR A 320 2.18 -25.30 7.10
CA THR A 320 1.76 -26.39 8.00
C THR A 320 2.72 -27.58 7.91
N GLN A 321 3.11 -28.00 6.70
CA GLN A 321 4.09 -29.08 6.50
C GLN A 321 5.47 -28.74 7.06
N SER A 322 5.86 -27.48 7.01
CA SER A 322 7.09 -26.95 7.62
C SER A 322 6.98 -26.78 9.14
N GLN A 323 5.86 -27.18 9.75
CA GLN A 323 5.56 -27.06 11.19
C GLN A 323 5.50 -25.61 11.69
N ALA A 324 5.23 -24.64 10.81
CA ALA A 324 4.93 -23.28 11.23
C ALA A 324 3.60 -23.24 12.02
N GLN A 325 3.55 -22.42 13.06
CA GLN A 325 2.38 -22.29 13.91
C GLN A 325 1.61 -21.01 13.56
N PRO A 326 0.28 -21.05 13.40
CA PRO A 326 -0.51 -19.85 13.21
C PRO A 326 -0.55 -19.03 14.51
N GLU A 327 -0.09 -17.78 14.47
CA GLU A 327 -0.10 -16.88 15.64
C GLU A 327 -1.40 -16.07 15.73
N SER A 328 -1.86 -15.54 14.61
CA SER A 328 -3.06 -14.71 14.59
C SER A 328 -3.74 -14.72 13.23
N HIS A 329 -5.03 -14.34 13.25
CA HIS A 329 -5.84 -14.19 12.06
C HIS A 329 -6.38 -12.77 11.97
N ALA A 330 -6.23 -12.15 10.82
CA ALA A 330 -6.79 -10.86 10.51
C ALA A 330 -7.73 -10.94 9.31
N LEU A 331 -8.59 -9.95 9.18
CA LEU A 331 -9.42 -9.75 8.04
C LEU A 331 -8.93 -8.50 7.30
N LEU A 332 -8.45 -8.69 6.08
CA LEU A 332 -8.18 -7.61 5.16
C LEU A 332 -9.53 -7.09 4.65
N MET A 333 -9.79 -5.82 4.85
CA MET A 333 -11.03 -5.18 4.44
C MET A 333 -10.75 -4.00 3.54
N SER A 334 -11.66 -3.70 2.63
CA SER A 334 -11.55 -2.56 1.73
C SER A 334 -12.85 -1.79 1.59
N ARG A 335 -12.73 -0.52 1.23
CA ARG A 335 -13.83 0.36 0.90
C ARG A 335 -13.45 1.26 -0.26
N SER A 336 -14.25 1.27 -1.33
CA SER A 336 -14.11 2.26 -2.41
C SER A 336 -14.85 3.54 -2.04
N VAL A 337 -14.24 4.68 -2.32
CA VAL A 337 -14.81 6.01 -2.09
C VAL A 337 -14.92 6.73 -3.43
N TRP A 338 -16.15 7.01 -3.85
CA TRP A 338 -16.42 7.80 -5.04
C TRP A 338 -16.50 9.27 -4.64
N HIS A 339 -15.45 10.02 -4.92
CA HIS A 339 -15.54 11.47 -4.86
C HIS A 339 -16.27 11.92 -6.12
N LYS A 340 -17.45 12.56 -5.98
CA LYS A 340 -18.01 13.35 -7.08
C LYS A 340 -16.96 14.42 -7.37
N VAL A 341 -16.29 14.31 -8.52
CA VAL A 341 -15.52 15.41 -9.06
C VAL A 341 -16.52 16.57 -9.12
N ARG A 342 -16.35 17.57 -8.26
CA ARG A 342 -17.03 18.85 -8.47
C ARG A 342 -16.56 19.29 -9.85
N GLU A 343 -17.43 19.20 -10.84
CA GLU A 343 -17.22 19.88 -12.09
C GLU A 343 -16.78 21.30 -11.69
N ALA A 344 -15.54 21.63 -12.04
CA ALA A 344 -15.09 23.00 -11.90
C ALA A 344 -16.17 23.79 -12.61
N ARG A 345 -17.00 24.54 -11.87
CA ARG A 345 -17.87 25.52 -12.47
C ARG A 345 -16.94 26.29 -13.41
N HIS A 346 -17.10 26.06 -14.69
CA HIS A 346 -16.60 26.99 -15.66
C HIS A 346 -17.12 28.31 -15.15
N LEU A 347 -16.22 29.16 -14.63
CA LEU A 347 -16.51 30.55 -14.47
C LEU A 347 -16.87 30.97 -15.90
N SER A 348 -18.18 30.98 -16.19
CA SER A 348 -18.67 31.63 -17.39
C SER A 348 -18.20 33.06 -17.26
N LEU A 349 -17.23 33.40 -18.07
CA LEU A 349 -16.76 34.78 -18.31
C LEU A 349 -17.89 35.58 -19.02
N GLU A 350 -19.12 35.44 -18.56
CA GLU A 350 -20.30 36.17 -19.04
C GLU A 350 -20.36 37.61 -18.48
N GLY A 351 -19.23 38.16 -18.07
CA GLY A 351 -19.16 39.54 -17.56
C GLY A 351 -18.12 40.43 -18.23
N LEU A 352 -17.29 39.88 -19.13
CA LEU A 352 -16.35 40.69 -19.89
C LEU A 352 -16.80 40.75 -21.35
N GLN A 353 -17.42 41.89 -21.71
CA GLN A 353 -17.72 42.27 -23.10
C GLN A 353 -16.41 42.38 -23.90
N LEU A 354 -15.88 41.22 -24.35
CA LEU A 354 -14.79 41.10 -25.33
C LEU A 354 -15.34 40.90 -26.74
N SER A 355 -16.66 41.03 -26.93
CA SER A 355 -17.31 40.85 -28.23
C SER A 355 -17.02 42.00 -29.22
N ASP A 356 -16.57 43.15 -28.76
CA ASP A 356 -16.35 44.32 -29.64
C ASP A 356 -14.95 44.41 -30.28
N MET A 357 -14.01 43.53 -29.91
CA MET A 357 -12.65 43.56 -30.46
C MET A 357 -12.35 42.51 -31.51
N LEU A 358 -13.27 41.59 -31.81
CA LEU A 358 -13.03 40.48 -32.76
C LEU A 358 -13.95 40.47 -33.99
N THR A 359 -14.59 41.59 -34.31
CA THR A 359 -15.44 41.71 -35.54
C THR A 359 -14.67 41.79 -36.86
N GLY A 360 -13.33 41.63 -36.85
CA GLY A 360 -12.49 41.71 -38.04
C GLY A 360 -12.00 40.38 -38.65
N LEU A 361 -12.29 39.21 -38.02
CA LEU A 361 -11.77 37.92 -38.50
C LEU A 361 -12.87 36.85 -38.56
N GLN A 362 -13.84 37.04 -39.48
CA GLN A 362 -14.72 35.94 -39.86
C GLN A 362 -14.14 35.19 -41.09
N PRO A 363 -13.78 33.90 -40.99
CA PRO A 363 -13.66 33.06 -42.14
C PRO A 363 -15.07 32.61 -42.55
N SER A 364 -15.50 33.04 -43.72
CA SER A 364 -16.74 32.65 -44.40
C SER A 364 -16.66 31.15 -44.77
N GLY A 365 -17.32 30.28 -44.00
CA GLY A 365 -17.44 28.87 -44.33
C GLY A 365 -18.28 28.15 -43.28
N LYS A 366 -19.56 27.91 -43.58
CA LYS A 366 -20.42 27.04 -42.74
C LYS A 366 -19.90 25.63 -42.81
N PRO A 367 -19.68 24.94 -41.68
CA PRO A 367 -19.32 23.53 -41.67
C PRO A 367 -20.52 22.69 -42.16
N VAL A 368 -20.30 21.87 -43.17
CA VAL A 368 -21.25 20.84 -43.62
C VAL A 368 -21.05 19.61 -42.75
N PRO A 369 -22.09 19.06 -42.08
CA PRO A 369 -21.95 17.84 -41.28
C PRO A 369 -21.64 16.65 -42.19
N GLY A 370 -20.57 15.91 -41.92
CA GLY A 370 -20.25 14.61 -42.54
C GLY A 370 -18.96 14.52 -43.37
N ARG A 371 -18.09 15.53 -43.40
CA ARG A 371 -16.77 15.42 -44.04
C ARG A 371 -15.65 15.36 -43.03
N LEU A 372 -15.10 14.16 -42.85
CA LEU A 372 -13.81 13.93 -42.15
C LEU A 372 -12.69 14.48 -43.03
N THR A 373 -12.18 15.67 -42.72
CA THR A 373 -10.92 16.16 -43.31
C THR A 373 -9.76 15.53 -42.54
N SER A 374 -8.97 14.68 -43.21
CA SER A 374 -7.73 14.15 -42.66
C SER A 374 -6.74 15.29 -42.49
N SER A 375 -6.38 15.59 -41.22
CA SER A 375 -5.35 16.58 -40.89
C SER A 375 -3.94 16.02 -41.05
N ALA A 376 -3.58 15.58 -42.30
CA ALA A 376 -2.26 15.02 -42.59
C ALA A 376 -1.18 16.08 -42.97
N GLU A 377 -1.44 17.38 -42.79
CA GLU A 377 -0.53 18.42 -43.31
C GLU A 377 0.00 19.42 -42.24
N ARG A 378 0.27 18.99 -40.99
CA ARG A 378 0.95 19.89 -40.04
C ARG A 378 1.98 19.21 -39.17
N TRP A 379 2.96 18.58 -39.79
CA TRP A 379 4.19 18.19 -39.08
C TRP A 379 5.37 18.94 -39.70
N PRO A 380 6.28 19.53 -38.91
CA PRO A 380 7.49 20.13 -39.40
C PRO A 380 8.39 19.05 -40.06
N PRO A 381 9.19 19.39 -41.11
CA PRO A 381 9.84 18.43 -41.94
C PRO A 381 10.88 17.50 -41.27
N PHE A 382 11.28 17.78 -40.02
CA PHE A 382 12.25 16.97 -39.29
C PHE A 382 11.62 15.88 -38.39
N MET A 383 10.29 15.72 -38.37
CA MET A 383 9.59 14.68 -37.61
C MET A 383 8.86 13.64 -38.47
N ARG A 384 9.30 13.41 -39.71
CA ARG A 384 8.75 12.30 -40.50
C ARG A 384 9.47 11.00 -40.14
N PRO A 385 8.77 9.95 -39.69
CA PRO A 385 9.38 8.64 -39.52
C PRO A 385 9.74 8.07 -40.90
N HIS A 386 10.98 7.62 -41.04
CA HIS A 386 11.44 6.89 -42.22
C HIS A 386 10.67 5.56 -42.31
N LEU A 387 9.77 5.46 -43.25
CA LEU A 387 9.21 4.18 -43.70
C LEU A 387 10.23 3.55 -44.68
N PRO A 388 10.58 2.26 -44.52
CA PRO A 388 11.46 1.60 -45.49
C PRO A 388 10.76 1.48 -46.83
N GLU A 389 11.44 1.91 -47.89
CA GLU A 389 11.01 1.74 -49.28
C GLU A 389 10.82 0.25 -49.59
N ARG A 390 9.64 -0.09 -50.10
CA ARG A 390 9.38 -1.40 -50.67
C ARG A 390 10.11 -1.45 -52.02
N SER A 391 11.09 -2.33 -52.14
CA SER A 391 11.71 -2.72 -53.43
C SER A 391 10.65 -3.23 -54.39
N PRO A 392 10.73 -2.87 -55.67
CA PRO A 392 9.80 -3.34 -56.72
C PRO A 392 10.02 -4.83 -56.98
N ALA A 393 8.93 -5.58 -56.94
CA ALA A 393 8.90 -7.00 -57.29
C ALA A 393 9.31 -7.18 -58.79
N THR A 394 10.37 -7.92 -59.01
CA THR A 394 10.78 -8.44 -60.33
C THR A 394 9.70 -9.40 -60.85
N ARG A 395 9.07 -9.02 -61.96
CA ARG A 395 8.25 -9.93 -62.77
C ARG A 395 9.20 -10.88 -63.48
N THR A 396 9.19 -12.14 -63.14
CA THR A 396 9.69 -13.22 -63.93
C THR A 396 8.59 -13.66 -64.94
N SER A 397 8.84 -13.47 -66.17
CA SER A 397 8.09 -14.04 -67.32
C SER A 397 8.44 -15.53 -67.41
N GLU A 398 7.49 -16.42 -67.20
CA GLU A 398 7.56 -17.79 -67.70
C GLU A 398 7.04 -17.81 -69.14
N GLY A 399 7.94 -18.14 -70.05
CA GLY A 399 7.62 -18.56 -71.40
C GLY A 399 7.70 -20.06 -71.52
N ASP A 400 6.77 -20.59 -72.25
CA ASP A 400 6.56 -21.92 -72.78
C ASP A 400 7.80 -22.84 -72.90
N HIS A 401 7.70 -24.07 -72.40
CA HIS A 401 7.68 -25.33 -73.16
C HIS A 401 7.31 -26.47 -72.26
#